data_bc31208edc83e3db0f3197de29cda4f8
#
_entry.id   bc31208edc83e3db0f3197de29cda4f8
#
_cell.length_a   1.000
_cell.length_b   1.000
_cell.length_c   1.000
_cell.angle_alpha   90.00
_cell.angle_beta   90.00
_cell.angle_gamma   90.00
#
_symmetry.space_group_name_H-M   'P 1'
#
loop_
_entity.id
_entity.type
_entity.pdbx_description
1 polymer ?
#
loop_
_entity_poly.entity_id
_entity_poly.type
_entity_poly.pdbx_seq_one_letter_code
_entity_poly.pdbx_strand_id
1 'polypeptide(L)'
;MKLLDQDPWLKPYEERIKKRALYSLSRERSLTQGGDLLLSEFADGHRYYGLHHREDGSWVIREFLPNATEVYLIGDFNSWRRMIVWGMKRINDYGDWEINIAADKIKHGDHYKLFVVWPHGSGERIPAWATRVVQDPRTAIFSAQVWAPAKPYTFHHLRPTPKAEPLLIYECHVGMSGEEEGISTYNDFRLNVLPRIAKSGYNAVQVMAVQEHPYYGSFGYHVSSFFAPSSRFGTPDELKQLIDEAHALGIRVIMDLVHSHAVRNEVEGLGNYDGTRTLFFHGGERVNIRHGIRSASIMGETM
;
A
#
# COMPACT_ATOMS: atom_id res chain seq x y z
N MET A 1 -16.04 17.31 27.82
CA MET A 1 -15.27 16.35 26.98
C MET A 1 -14.38 15.54 27.91
N LYS A 2 -14.58 14.23 28.01
CA LYS A 2 -13.82 13.38 28.97
C LYS A 2 -12.30 13.65 29.01
N LEU A 3 -11.70 13.91 27.83
CA LEU A 3 -10.27 14.20 27.71
C LEU A 3 -9.84 15.44 28.50
N LEU A 4 -10.63 16.51 28.44
CA LEU A 4 -10.32 17.78 29.16
C LEU A 4 -10.57 17.67 30.68
N ASP A 5 -11.45 16.75 31.08
CA ASP A 5 -11.75 16.48 32.46
C ASP A 5 -10.64 15.61 33.10
N GLN A 6 -10.02 14.76 32.28
CA GLN A 6 -8.93 13.86 32.69
C GLN A 6 -7.56 14.55 32.70
N ASP A 7 -7.35 15.53 31.81
CA ASP A 7 -6.09 16.27 31.68
C ASP A 7 -6.33 17.78 31.67
N PRO A 8 -6.23 18.45 32.84
CA PRO A 8 -6.41 19.90 32.96
C PRO A 8 -5.42 20.74 32.14
N TRP A 9 -4.24 20.21 31.78
CA TRP A 9 -3.25 20.89 30.97
C TRP A 9 -3.72 21.14 29.51
N LEU A 10 -4.74 20.41 29.08
CA LEU A 10 -5.35 20.58 27.77
C LEU A 10 -6.37 21.72 27.70
N LYS A 11 -6.81 22.28 28.86
CA LYS A 11 -7.79 23.38 28.89
C LYS A 11 -7.44 24.58 28.03
N PRO A 12 -6.21 25.09 27.96
CA PRO A 12 -5.85 26.19 27.07
C PRO A 12 -6.05 25.90 25.59
N TYR A 13 -6.16 24.61 25.22
CA TYR A 13 -6.33 24.16 23.83
C TYR A 13 -7.75 23.65 23.54
N GLU A 14 -8.69 23.83 24.46
CA GLU A 14 -10.06 23.32 24.36
C GLU A 14 -10.75 23.64 23.04
N GLU A 15 -10.69 24.89 22.61
CA GLU A 15 -11.31 25.34 21.35
C GLU A 15 -10.66 24.69 20.13
N ARG A 16 -9.35 24.51 20.14
CA ARG A 16 -8.64 23.78 19.06
C ARG A 16 -9.03 22.32 19.02
N ILE A 17 -9.15 21.66 20.17
CA ILE A 17 -9.54 20.25 20.28
C ILE A 17 -10.98 20.05 19.79
N LYS A 18 -11.91 20.92 20.23
CA LYS A 18 -13.31 20.92 19.75
C LYS A 18 -13.39 21.12 18.24
N LYS A 19 -12.68 22.12 17.69
CA LYS A 19 -12.67 22.39 16.25
C LYS A 19 -12.14 21.20 15.44
N ARG A 20 -11.09 20.53 15.90
CA ARG A 20 -10.57 19.31 15.24
C ARG A 20 -11.58 18.17 15.29
N ALA A 21 -12.22 17.94 16.42
CA ALA A 21 -13.24 16.89 16.56
C ALA A 21 -14.44 17.17 15.64
N LEU A 22 -14.93 18.40 15.60
CA LEU A 22 -16.03 18.79 14.69
C LEU A 22 -15.64 18.67 13.22
N TYR A 23 -14.40 19.02 12.88
CA TYR A 23 -13.89 18.86 11.51
C TYR A 23 -13.85 17.39 11.10
N SER A 24 -13.34 16.49 11.97
CA SER A 24 -13.29 15.05 11.70
C SER A 24 -14.69 14.48 11.47
N LEU A 25 -15.66 14.82 12.34
CA LEU A 25 -17.05 14.37 12.20
C LEU A 25 -17.71 14.91 10.94
N SER A 26 -17.48 16.19 10.61
CA SER A 26 -17.99 16.81 9.39
C SER A 26 -17.41 16.15 8.14
N ARG A 27 -16.11 15.85 8.17
CA ARG A 27 -15.44 15.20 7.05
C ARG A 27 -15.94 13.76 6.88
N GLU A 28 -16.05 12.99 7.96
CA GLU A 28 -16.62 11.66 7.93
C GLU A 28 -18.02 11.66 7.30
N ARG A 29 -18.91 12.53 7.76
CA ARG A 29 -20.25 12.68 7.17
C ARG A 29 -20.22 13.04 5.69
N SER A 30 -19.31 13.92 5.28
CA SER A 30 -19.15 14.29 3.87
C SER A 30 -18.73 13.12 3.00
N LEU A 31 -17.82 12.26 3.49
CA LEU A 31 -17.33 11.08 2.77
C LEU A 31 -18.35 9.95 2.74
N THR A 32 -19.18 9.84 3.78
CA THR A 32 -20.15 8.75 3.97
C THR A 32 -21.58 9.14 3.55
N GLN A 33 -21.74 10.09 2.63
CA GLN A 33 -23.05 10.54 2.12
C GLN A 33 -24.03 10.95 3.24
N GLY A 34 -23.54 11.66 4.25
CA GLY A 34 -24.33 12.06 5.41
C GLY A 34 -24.38 11.04 6.55
N GLY A 35 -23.76 9.88 6.38
CA GLY A 35 -23.76 8.75 7.32
C GLY A 35 -24.53 7.54 6.81
N ASP A 36 -24.97 7.54 5.54
CA ASP A 36 -25.65 6.41 4.90
C ASP A 36 -24.71 5.25 4.58
N LEU A 37 -23.41 5.54 4.48
CA LEU A 37 -22.32 4.57 4.32
C LEU A 37 -21.45 4.51 5.56
N LEU A 38 -20.83 3.37 5.80
CA LEU A 38 -19.71 3.27 6.73
C LEU A 38 -18.44 3.84 6.08
N LEU A 39 -17.52 4.37 6.88
CA LEU A 39 -16.23 4.86 6.37
C LEU A 39 -15.42 3.74 5.69
N SER A 40 -15.56 2.50 6.16
CA SER A 40 -14.96 1.32 5.52
C SER A 40 -15.56 0.96 4.16
N GLU A 41 -16.81 1.33 3.91
CA GLU A 41 -17.46 1.15 2.61
C GLU A 41 -17.06 2.25 1.62
N PHE A 42 -16.84 3.47 2.13
CA PHE A 42 -16.26 4.54 1.33
C PHE A 42 -14.80 4.24 0.94
N ALA A 43 -14.02 3.67 1.85
CA ALA A 43 -12.58 3.42 1.68
C ALA A 43 -12.30 2.09 0.95
N ASP A 44 -13.02 1.78 -0.11
CA ASP A 44 -12.94 0.52 -0.85
C ASP A 44 -12.25 0.65 -2.23
N GLY A 45 -11.61 1.77 -2.52
CA GLY A 45 -10.92 2.04 -3.79
C GLY A 45 -9.98 0.92 -4.24
N HIS A 46 -9.39 0.17 -3.29
CA HIS A 46 -8.57 -1.01 -3.57
C HIS A 46 -9.33 -2.17 -4.23
N ARG A 47 -10.67 -2.16 -4.21
CA ARG A 47 -11.54 -3.13 -4.91
C ARG A 47 -11.90 -2.67 -6.31
N TYR A 48 -11.70 -1.40 -6.60
CA TYR A 48 -12.02 -0.78 -7.88
C TYR A 48 -10.77 -0.55 -8.72
N TYR A 49 -9.76 0.14 -8.16
CA TYR A 49 -8.49 0.42 -8.81
C TYR A 49 -7.50 -0.73 -8.71
N GLY A 50 -6.52 -0.74 -9.61
CA GLY A 50 -5.52 -1.80 -9.73
C GLY A 50 -5.96 -2.89 -10.70
N LEU A 51 -5.21 -3.99 -10.69
CA LEU A 51 -5.43 -5.15 -11.53
C LEU A 51 -6.29 -6.18 -10.80
N HIS A 52 -7.44 -6.52 -11.36
CA HIS A 52 -8.38 -7.48 -10.80
C HIS A 52 -8.67 -8.62 -11.75
N HIS A 53 -8.67 -9.84 -11.20
CA HIS A 53 -9.15 -11.05 -11.87
C HIS A 53 -10.64 -11.21 -11.64
N ARG A 54 -11.41 -11.45 -12.69
CA ARG A 54 -12.87 -11.61 -12.63
C ARG A 54 -13.27 -13.08 -12.60
N GLU A 55 -14.49 -13.36 -12.21
CA GLU A 55 -15.04 -14.71 -12.14
C GLU A 55 -15.09 -15.43 -13.48
N ASP A 56 -15.23 -14.70 -14.59
CA ASP A 56 -15.18 -15.23 -15.96
C ASP A 56 -13.76 -15.51 -16.48
N GLY A 57 -12.76 -15.32 -15.61
CA GLY A 57 -11.36 -15.49 -15.93
C GLY A 57 -10.71 -14.29 -16.63
N SER A 58 -11.47 -13.29 -17.05
CA SER A 58 -10.93 -12.06 -17.63
C SER A 58 -10.30 -11.17 -16.55
N TRP A 59 -9.57 -10.15 -17.01
CA TRP A 59 -8.94 -9.18 -16.15
C TRP A 59 -9.43 -7.77 -16.43
N VAL A 60 -9.36 -6.92 -15.44
CA VAL A 60 -9.53 -5.47 -15.58
C VAL A 60 -8.46 -4.77 -14.81
N ILE A 61 -7.89 -3.73 -15.38
CA ILE A 61 -7.05 -2.78 -14.64
C ILE A 61 -7.67 -1.39 -14.76
N ARG A 62 -7.74 -0.70 -13.61
CA ARG A 62 -8.17 0.69 -13.51
C ARG A 62 -7.12 1.51 -12.80
N GLU A 63 -6.98 2.76 -13.25
CA GLU A 63 -6.05 3.71 -12.63
C GLU A 63 -6.58 5.12 -12.73
N PHE A 64 -6.26 5.96 -11.73
CA PHE A 64 -6.62 7.36 -11.69
C PHE A 64 -5.48 8.25 -12.16
N LEU A 65 -5.63 8.83 -13.35
CA LEU A 65 -4.61 9.62 -14.06
C LEU A 65 -5.26 10.83 -14.76
N PRO A 66 -5.74 11.83 -14.01
CA PRO A 66 -6.57 12.91 -14.56
C PRO A 66 -5.86 13.75 -15.62
N ASN A 67 -4.54 13.95 -15.54
CA ASN A 67 -3.76 14.76 -16.48
C ASN A 67 -3.20 13.92 -17.65
N ALA A 68 -3.36 12.60 -17.65
CA ALA A 68 -2.89 11.77 -18.76
C ALA A 68 -3.72 12.00 -20.02
N THR A 69 -3.05 11.98 -21.19
CA THR A 69 -3.66 12.02 -22.50
C THR A 69 -3.76 10.65 -23.15
N GLU A 70 -2.82 9.75 -22.82
CA GLU A 70 -2.84 8.35 -23.24
C GLU A 70 -2.24 7.49 -22.11
N VAL A 71 -2.77 6.27 -21.97
CA VAL A 71 -2.25 5.27 -21.01
C VAL A 71 -2.21 3.93 -21.68
N TYR A 72 -1.09 3.23 -21.57
CA TYR A 72 -0.89 1.89 -22.13
C TYR A 72 -0.43 0.93 -21.06
N LEU A 73 -0.96 -0.28 -21.08
CA LEU A 73 -0.43 -1.37 -20.27
C LEU A 73 0.74 -2.02 -21.03
N ILE A 74 1.89 -2.11 -20.39
CA ILE A 74 3.10 -2.74 -20.93
C ILE A 74 3.61 -3.82 -19.96
N GLY A 75 4.19 -4.88 -20.48
CA GLY A 75 4.68 -5.98 -19.65
C GLY A 75 5.20 -7.16 -20.46
N ASP A 76 5.46 -8.27 -19.76
CA ASP A 76 5.99 -9.50 -20.35
C ASP A 76 5.09 -10.03 -21.49
N PHE A 77 3.78 -9.89 -21.33
CA PHE A 77 2.74 -10.33 -22.27
C PHE A 77 2.75 -9.60 -23.63
N ASN A 78 3.39 -8.45 -23.74
CA ASN A 78 3.48 -7.68 -24.99
C ASN A 78 4.92 -7.21 -25.29
N SER A 79 5.91 -7.87 -24.69
CA SER A 79 7.34 -7.56 -24.82
C SER A 79 7.67 -6.10 -24.49
N TRP A 80 6.97 -5.54 -23.49
CA TRP A 80 7.14 -4.18 -22.99
C TRP A 80 6.90 -3.09 -24.04
N ARG A 81 6.09 -3.41 -25.08
CA ARG A 81 5.83 -2.49 -26.19
C ARG A 81 4.52 -1.74 -25.98
N ARG A 82 4.56 -0.45 -26.25
CA ARG A 82 3.38 0.39 -26.36
C ARG A 82 2.60 0.02 -27.64
N MET A 83 1.45 -0.59 -27.48
CA MET A 83 0.60 -1.06 -28.59
C MET A 83 -0.84 -0.57 -28.39
N ILE A 84 -1.52 -0.16 -29.46
CA ILE A 84 -2.90 0.36 -29.43
C ILE A 84 -3.86 -0.61 -28.74
N VAL A 85 -3.72 -1.92 -28.98
CA VAL A 85 -4.57 -2.96 -28.39
C VAL A 85 -4.43 -3.04 -26.85
N TRP A 86 -3.34 -2.52 -26.29
CA TRP A 86 -3.08 -2.42 -24.87
C TRP A 86 -3.30 -1.01 -24.30
N GLY A 87 -3.93 -0.13 -25.12
CA GLY A 87 -4.33 1.21 -24.70
C GLY A 87 -5.52 1.16 -23.74
N MET A 88 -5.40 1.85 -22.62
CA MET A 88 -6.50 2.05 -21.68
C MET A 88 -7.46 3.12 -22.23
N LYS A 89 -8.72 3.02 -21.87
CA LYS A 89 -9.75 4.02 -22.22
C LYS A 89 -10.02 4.90 -21.01
N ARG A 90 -10.09 6.21 -21.23
CA ARG A 90 -10.63 7.13 -20.23
C ARG A 90 -12.13 6.92 -20.15
N ILE A 91 -12.63 6.56 -18.97
CA ILE A 91 -14.03 6.14 -18.76
C ILE A 91 -14.91 7.23 -18.16
N ASN A 92 -14.31 8.33 -17.69
CA ASN A 92 -15.03 9.49 -17.18
C ASN A 92 -14.19 10.76 -17.24
N ASP A 93 -14.80 11.91 -16.94
CA ASP A 93 -14.14 13.22 -16.94
C ASP A 93 -13.23 13.44 -15.73
N TYR A 94 -13.37 12.63 -14.68
CA TYR A 94 -12.54 12.74 -13.46
C TYR A 94 -11.12 12.23 -13.69
N GLY A 95 -10.90 11.35 -14.65
CA GLY A 95 -9.58 10.83 -15.01
C GLY A 95 -9.37 9.37 -14.71
N ASP A 96 -10.42 8.59 -14.61
CA ASP A 96 -10.32 7.15 -14.51
C ASP A 96 -10.04 6.52 -15.88
N TRP A 97 -9.09 5.61 -15.88
CA TRP A 97 -8.69 4.84 -17.04
C TRP A 97 -8.92 3.36 -16.81
N GLU A 98 -9.39 2.65 -17.85
CA GLU A 98 -9.70 1.22 -17.76
C GLU A 98 -9.25 0.48 -19.02
N ILE A 99 -8.76 -0.76 -18.84
CA ILE A 99 -8.67 -1.75 -19.91
C ILE A 99 -9.18 -3.10 -19.41
N ASN A 100 -9.98 -3.77 -20.26
CA ASN A 100 -10.44 -5.13 -20.07
C ASN A 100 -9.56 -6.07 -20.89
N ILE A 101 -9.10 -7.16 -20.30
CA ILE A 101 -8.10 -8.05 -20.85
C ILE A 101 -8.64 -9.48 -20.84
N ALA A 102 -8.54 -10.19 -21.94
CA ALA A 102 -9.00 -11.59 -22.03
C ALA A 102 -8.16 -12.50 -21.13
N ALA A 103 -8.76 -13.58 -20.65
CA ALA A 103 -8.20 -14.51 -19.66
C ALA A 103 -6.83 -15.10 -20.05
N ASP A 104 -6.60 -15.30 -21.35
CA ASP A 104 -5.38 -15.93 -21.88
C ASP A 104 -4.20 -14.97 -22.10
N LYS A 105 -4.40 -13.66 -21.88
CA LYS A 105 -3.42 -12.63 -22.28
C LYS A 105 -2.40 -12.31 -21.20
N ILE A 106 -2.77 -12.44 -19.94
CA ILE A 106 -1.86 -12.23 -18.79
C ILE A 106 -1.98 -13.39 -17.81
N LYS A 107 -0.93 -13.70 -17.12
CA LYS A 107 -0.86 -14.83 -16.19
C LYS A 107 -0.15 -14.45 -14.89
N HIS A 108 -0.34 -15.28 -13.88
CA HIS A 108 0.42 -15.19 -12.63
C HIS A 108 1.93 -15.14 -12.89
N GLY A 109 2.59 -14.18 -12.27
CA GLY A 109 4.04 -13.95 -12.37
C GLY A 109 4.46 -12.97 -13.47
N ASP A 110 3.60 -12.64 -14.43
CA ASP A 110 3.94 -11.63 -15.43
C ASP A 110 4.24 -10.28 -14.79
N HIS A 111 5.27 -9.61 -15.28
CA HIS A 111 5.61 -8.24 -14.85
C HIS A 111 4.92 -7.22 -15.74
N TYR A 112 4.54 -6.10 -15.15
CA TYR A 112 3.85 -5.05 -15.88
C TYR A 112 4.07 -3.66 -15.29
N LYS A 113 3.84 -2.64 -16.13
CA LYS A 113 3.77 -1.22 -15.78
C LYS A 113 2.72 -0.53 -16.64
N LEU A 114 2.44 0.71 -16.31
CA LEU A 114 1.75 1.64 -17.19
C LEU A 114 2.79 2.49 -17.93
N PHE A 115 2.56 2.73 -19.21
CA PHE A 115 3.21 3.80 -19.95
C PHE A 115 2.22 4.95 -20.06
N VAL A 116 2.51 6.04 -19.36
CA VAL A 116 1.62 7.20 -19.26
C VAL A 116 2.14 8.33 -20.13
N VAL A 117 1.27 8.92 -20.94
CA VAL A 117 1.54 10.12 -21.75
C VAL A 117 0.74 11.29 -21.16
N TRP A 118 1.36 12.44 -21.05
CA TRP A 118 0.76 13.69 -20.60
C TRP A 118 1.18 14.84 -21.54
N PRO A 119 0.57 16.05 -21.48
CA PRO A 119 0.80 17.12 -22.48
C PRO A 119 2.26 17.48 -22.76
N HIS A 120 3.17 17.25 -21.83
CA HIS A 120 4.57 17.68 -21.96
C HIS A 120 5.58 16.55 -21.73
N GLY A 121 5.16 15.28 -21.83
CA GLY A 121 6.05 14.17 -21.65
C GLY A 121 5.36 12.81 -21.56
N SER A 122 6.16 11.82 -21.23
CA SER A 122 5.68 10.46 -20.98
C SER A 122 6.64 9.71 -20.08
N GLY A 123 6.20 8.62 -19.50
CA GLY A 123 7.07 7.75 -18.70
C GLY A 123 6.38 6.49 -18.22
N GLU A 124 7.21 5.55 -17.76
CA GLU A 124 6.71 4.34 -17.12
C GLU A 124 6.30 4.62 -15.68
N ARG A 125 5.23 3.98 -15.24
CA ARG A 125 4.72 4.06 -13.86
C ARG A 125 4.34 2.68 -13.35
N ILE A 126 4.68 2.37 -12.12
CA ILE A 126 4.09 1.23 -11.41
C ILE A 126 2.67 1.64 -11.01
N PRO A 127 1.64 0.83 -11.28
CA PRO A 127 0.28 1.16 -10.88
C PRO A 127 0.19 1.48 -9.38
N ALA A 128 -0.47 2.59 -9.02
CA ALA A 128 -0.53 3.06 -7.63
C ALA A 128 -1.21 2.04 -6.69
N TRP A 129 -2.08 1.21 -7.25
CA TRP A 129 -2.83 0.17 -6.54
C TRP A 129 -2.26 -1.24 -6.75
N ALA A 130 -1.01 -1.37 -7.21
CA ALA A 130 -0.38 -2.67 -7.37
C ALA A 130 -0.27 -3.39 -6.03
N THR A 131 -0.72 -4.66 -5.99
CA THR A 131 -0.71 -5.49 -4.78
C THR A 131 0.57 -6.33 -4.65
N ARG A 132 1.38 -6.37 -5.69
CA ARG A 132 2.70 -7.00 -5.70
C ARG A 132 3.63 -6.18 -6.58
N VAL A 133 4.77 -5.79 -6.03
CA VAL A 133 5.85 -5.10 -6.75
C VAL A 133 7.14 -5.85 -6.44
N VAL A 134 7.96 -6.07 -7.45
CA VAL A 134 9.22 -6.82 -7.32
C VAL A 134 10.36 -6.07 -7.99
N GLN A 135 11.57 -6.26 -7.46
CA GLN A 135 12.78 -5.72 -8.05
C GLN A 135 13.52 -6.81 -8.83
N ASP A 136 13.86 -6.55 -10.07
CA ASP A 136 14.74 -7.45 -10.84
C ASP A 136 16.15 -7.42 -10.23
N PRO A 137 16.71 -8.57 -9.84
CA PRO A 137 17.99 -8.62 -9.11
C PRO A 137 19.20 -8.19 -9.95
N ARG A 138 19.10 -8.21 -11.28
CA ARG A 138 20.21 -7.85 -12.18
C ARG A 138 20.18 -6.39 -12.55
N THR A 139 18.99 -5.83 -12.78
CA THR A 139 18.82 -4.45 -13.26
C THR A 139 18.47 -3.47 -12.15
N ALA A 140 18.07 -3.99 -11.00
CA ALA A 140 17.50 -3.23 -9.88
C ALA A 140 16.21 -2.45 -10.23
N ILE A 141 15.59 -2.75 -11.38
CA ILE A 141 14.34 -2.10 -11.82
C ILE A 141 13.16 -2.75 -11.12
N PHE A 142 12.28 -1.92 -10.59
CA PHE A 142 11.01 -2.36 -10.02
C PHE A 142 9.91 -2.46 -11.07
N SER A 143 9.04 -3.45 -10.92
CA SER A 143 7.84 -3.63 -11.74
C SER A 143 6.71 -4.20 -10.87
N ALA A 144 5.48 -3.88 -11.20
CA ALA A 144 4.34 -4.61 -10.67
C ALA A 144 4.36 -6.04 -11.20
N GLN A 145 3.88 -6.98 -10.42
CA GLN A 145 3.77 -8.38 -10.79
C GLN A 145 2.33 -8.87 -10.60
N VAL A 146 1.82 -9.59 -11.58
CA VAL A 146 0.51 -10.24 -11.50
C VAL A 146 0.55 -11.30 -10.41
N TRP A 147 -0.23 -11.11 -9.35
CA TRP A 147 -0.33 -12.07 -8.25
C TRP A 147 -1.68 -12.74 -8.25
N ALA A 148 -1.77 -13.88 -8.88
CA ALA A 148 -2.96 -14.73 -8.96
C ALA A 148 -2.54 -16.21 -8.97
N PRO A 149 -2.06 -16.73 -7.84
CA PRO A 149 -1.66 -18.13 -7.76
C PRO A 149 -2.88 -19.03 -7.98
N ALA A 150 -2.66 -20.21 -8.58
CA ALA A 150 -3.72 -21.21 -8.85
C ALA A 150 -4.48 -21.64 -7.58
N LYS A 151 -3.82 -21.55 -6.43
CA LYS A 151 -4.41 -21.79 -5.10
C LYS A 151 -4.13 -20.57 -4.24
N PRO A 152 -5.05 -19.60 -4.18
CA PRO A 152 -4.91 -18.43 -3.30
C PRO A 152 -4.80 -18.86 -1.84
N TYR A 153 -3.98 -18.15 -1.07
CA TYR A 153 -3.85 -18.42 0.36
C TYR A 153 -5.18 -18.14 1.07
N THR A 154 -5.62 -19.10 1.87
CA THR A 154 -6.80 -18.98 2.72
C THR A 154 -6.35 -19.03 4.18
N PHE A 155 -6.80 -18.07 5.00
CA PHE A 155 -6.54 -18.07 6.43
C PHE A 155 -7.26 -19.23 7.12
N HIS A 156 -6.55 -19.93 8.02
CA HIS A 156 -7.07 -21.07 8.77
C HIS A 156 -7.42 -20.69 10.22
N HIS A 157 -6.88 -19.60 10.73
CA HIS A 157 -7.06 -19.14 12.09
C HIS A 157 -7.67 -17.74 12.13
N LEU A 158 -8.69 -17.58 12.96
CA LEU A 158 -9.30 -16.28 13.20
C LEU A 158 -8.34 -15.39 14.00
N ARG A 159 -8.41 -14.09 13.76
CA ARG A 159 -7.71 -13.11 14.60
C ARG A 159 -8.09 -13.32 16.06
N PRO A 160 -7.13 -13.41 16.99
CA PRO A 160 -7.41 -13.56 18.41
C PRO A 160 -8.33 -12.45 18.92
N THR A 161 -9.38 -12.85 19.64
CA THR A 161 -10.35 -11.90 20.21
C THR A 161 -9.66 -11.00 21.22
N PRO A 162 -9.95 -9.69 21.26
CA PRO A 162 -9.46 -8.82 22.29
C PRO A 162 -9.95 -9.31 23.65
N LYS A 163 -9.01 -9.63 24.56
CA LYS A 163 -9.29 -9.90 25.96
C LYS A 163 -9.11 -8.61 26.77
N ALA A 164 -9.63 -8.57 28.00
CA ALA A 164 -9.41 -7.47 28.93
C ALA A 164 -7.97 -7.43 29.50
N GLU A 165 -7.05 -8.13 28.88
CA GLU A 165 -5.63 -8.20 29.24
C GLU A 165 -4.86 -7.06 28.56
N PRO A 166 -3.83 -6.50 29.22
CA PRO A 166 -2.91 -5.57 28.57
C PRO A 166 -2.26 -6.16 27.35
N LEU A 167 -2.05 -5.34 26.31
CA LEU A 167 -1.23 -5.74 25.18
C LEU A 167 0.25 -5.72 25.59
N LEU A 168 0.90 -6.87 25.45
CA LEU A 168 2.35 -7.01 25.51
C LEU A 168 2.83 -7.11 24.06
N ILE A 169 3.33 -6.00 23.53
CA ILE A 169 3.67 -5.84 22.12
C ILE A 169 5.16 -6.07 21.94
N TYR A 170 5.51 -6.96 21.01
CA TYR A 170 6.86 -7.11 20.49
C TYR A 170 6.95 -6.40 19.13
N GLU A 171 7.70 -5.31 19.07
CA GLU A 171 7.98 -4.62 17.82
C GLU A 171 9.18 -5.24 17.11
N CYS A 172 9.07 -5.44 15.81
CA CYS A 172 10.10 -6.12 15.03
C CYS A 172 10.16 -5.64 13.58
N HIS A 173 11.35 -5.73 13.02
CA HIS A 173 11.59 -5.60 11.58
C HIS A 173 11.92 -6.98 11.00
N VAL A 174 11.10 -7.47 10.07
CA VAL A 174 11.22 -8.83 9.51
C VAL A 174 12.63 -9.09 8.97
N GLY A 175 13.13 -8.21 8.10
CA GLY A 175 14.42 -8.39 7.45
C GLY A 175 15.64 -8.33 8.38
N MET A 176 15.48 -7.80 9.60
CA MET A 176 16.56 -7.67 10.60
C MET A 176 16.44 -8.71 11.72
N SER A 177 15.55 -9.66 11.61
CA SER A 177 15.20 -10.58 12.69
C SER A 177 16.06 -11.84 12.77
N GLY A 178 16.87 -12.14 11.74
CA GLY A 178 17.74 -13.31 11.69
C GLY A 178 19.08 -13.10 12.36
N GLU A 179 19.75 -14.21 12.68
CA GLU A 179 21.11 -14.24 13.21
C GLU A 179 22.14 -14.39 12.09
N GLU A 180 21.73 -14.89 10.92
CA GLU A 180 22.55 -15.03 9.73
C GLU A 180 22.73 -13.68 9.03
N GLU A 181 23.89 -13.47 8.41
CA GLU A 181 24.15 -12.28 7.61
C GLU A 181 23.22 -12.24 6.40
N GLY A 182 22.49 -11.12 6.24
CA GLY A 182 21.55 -10.94 5.13
C GLY A 182 20.21 -10.37 5.55
N ILE A 183 19.22 -10.53 4.67
CA ILE A 183 17.84 -10.09 4.89
C ILE A 183 16.96 -11.30 5.17
N SER A 184 16.40 -11.37 6.38
CA SER A 184 15.47 -12.43 6.76
C SER A 184 14.14 -12.31 6.03
N THR A 185 13.51 -13.45 5.79
CA THR A 185 12.24 -13.55 5.08
C THR A 185 11.04 -13.65 6.04
N TYR A 186 9.83 -13.54 5.50
CA TYR A 186 8.59 -13.84 6.24
C TYR A 186 8.61 -15.27 6.81
N ASN A 187 9.16 -16.23 6.06
CA ASN A 187 9.29 -17.61 6.49
C ASN A 187 10.32 -17.78 7.61
N ASP A 188 11.49 -17.13 7.52
CA ASP A 188 12.49 -17.16 8.57
C ASP A 188 11.94 -16.60 9.87
N PHE A 189 11.24 -15.47 9.80
CA PHE A 189 10.59 -14.86 10.95
C PHE A 189 9.53 -15.79 11.55
N ARG A 190 8.67 -16.34 10.71
CA ARG A 190 7.59 -17.24 11.10
C ARG A 190 8.12 -18.50 11.82
N LEU A 191 9.16 -19.12 11.28
CA LEU A 191 9.68 -20.40 11.79
C LEU A 191 10.61 -20.21 13.00
N ASN A 192 11.42 -19.16 13.02
CA ASN A 192 12.52 -19.04 13.98
C ASN A 192 12.29 -17.97 15.05
N VAL A 193 11.54 -16.90 14.75
CA VAL A 193 11.37 -15.75 15.66
C VAL A 193 10.01 -15.78 16.35
N LEU A 194 8.93 -15.98 15.60
CA LEU A 194 7.56 -15.95 16.11
C LEU A 194 7.32 -16.93 17.28
N PRO A 195 7.82 -18.20 17.25
CA PRO A 195 7.67 -19.12 18.38
C PRO A 195 8.39 -18.63 19.66
N ARG A 196 9.52 -17.94 19.51
CA ARG A 196 10.26 -17.36 20.66
C ARG A 196 9.48 -16.21 21.28
N ILE A 197 8.84 -15.37 20.46
CA ILE A 197 7.98 -14.27 20.91
C ILE A 197 6.81 -14.82 21.71
N ALA A 198 6.13 -15.87 21.18
CA ALA A 198 5.05 -16.55 21.88
C ALA A 198 5.49 -17.12 23.23
N LYS A 199 6.62 -17.84 23.26
CA LYS A 199 7.20 -18.43 24.48
C LYS A 199 7.57 -17.37 25.52
N SER A 200 7.93 -16.15 25.08
CA SER A 200 8.27 -15.04 25.98
C SER A 200 7.04 -14.34 26.56
N GLY A 201 5.83 -14.78 26.20
CA GLY A 201 4.58 -14.28 26.78
C GLY A 201 4.01 -13.03 26.11
N TYR A 202 4.55 -12.59 24.98
CA TYR A 202 3.96 -11.52 24.18
C TYR A 202 2.63 -11.99 23.53
N ASN A 203 1.64 -11.11 23.50
CA ASN A 203 0.32 -11.39 22.91
C ASN A 203 0.00 -10.53 21.68
N ALA A 204 0.96 -9.72 21.25
CA ALA A 204 0.91 -8.97 20.01
C ALA A 204 2.31 -8.81 19.41
N VAL A 205 2.39 -8.81 18.09
CA VAL A 205 3.57 -8.46 17.30
C VAL A 205 3.23 -7.23 16.47
N GLN A 206 4.04 -6.18 16.59
CA GLN A 206 3.98 -5.03 15.71
C GLN A 206 5.06 -5.16 14.65
N VAL A 207 4.65 -5.37 13.41
CA VAL A 207 5.56 -5.49 12.28
C VAL A 207 5.82 -4.10 11.72
N MET A 208 7.08 -3.64 11.83
CA MET A 208 7.53 -2.36 11.28
C MET A 208 7.29 -2.32 9.78
N ALA A 209 7.03 -1.13 9.27
CA ALA A 209 6.64 -0.77 7.90
C ALA A 209 6.97 -1.82 6.83
N VAL A 210 5.97 -2.65 6.46
CA VAL A 210 6.13 -3.76 5.50
C VAL A 210 5.74 -3.38 4.07
N GLN A 211 5.26 -2.16 3.84
CA GLN A 211 4.94 -1.68 2.50
C GLN A 211 6.19 -1.65 1.62
N GLU A 212 6.02 -1.85 0.30
CA GLU A 212 7.17 -1.88 -0.61
C GLU A 212 7.91 -0.55 -0.65
N HIS A 213 9.23 -0.64 -0.64
CA HIS A 213 10.14 0.51 -0.57
C HIS A 213 11.44 0.23 -1.34
N PRO A 214 12.00 1.21 -2.08
CA PRO A 214 13.18 0.99 -2.91
C PRO A 214 14.48 0.91 -2.11
N TYR A 215 14.55 1.57 -0.96
CA TYR A 215 15.74 1.65 -0.14
C TYR A 215 15.60 0.86 1.17
N TYR A 216 16.30 -0.27 1.28
CA TYR A 216 16.24 -1.15 2.44
C TYR A 216 16.59 -0.45 3.76
N GLY A 217 17.62 0.42 3.75
CA GLY A 217 18.03 1.18 4.94
C GLY A 217 17.00 2.19 5.47
N SER A 218 15.86 2.34 4.79
CA SER A 218 14.71 3.08 5.33
C SER A 218 13.87 2.27 6.29
N PHE A 219 14.12 0.96 6.42
CA PHE A 219 13.34 0.01 7.21
C PHE A 219 11.84 0.00 6.85
N GLY A 220 11.50 0.29 5.59
CA GLY A 220 10.13 0.38 5.11
C GLY A 220 9.49 1.77 5.21
N TYR A 221 10.16 2.75 5.84
CA TYR A 221 9.58 4.08 6.03
C TYR A 221 9.71 5.02 4.81
N HIS A 222 10.36 4.59 3.73
CA HIS A 222 10.36 5.27 2.43
C HIS A 222 9.46 4.53 1.43
N VAL A 223 8.16 4.53 1.68
CA VAL A 223 7.16 3.79 0.89
C VAL A 223 7.14 4.25 -0.56
N SER A 224 7.11 3.29 -1.47
CA SER A 224 6.89 3.51 -2.90
C SER A 224 5.56 2.93 -3.40
N SER A 225 5.10 1.80 -2.83
CA SER A 225 3.85 1.14 -3.21
C SER A 225 3.03 0.80 -1.98
N PHE A 226 1.89 1.47 -1.83
CA PHE A 226 1.10 1.45 -0.59
C PHE A 226 0.33 0.15 -0.38
N PHE A 227 -0.02 -0.56 -1.44
CA PHE A 227 -0.84 -1.77 -1.41
C PHE A 227 -0.04 -3.07 -1.60
N ALA A 228 1.27 -2.96 -1.84
CA ALA A 228 2.17 -4.10 -2.00
C ALA A 228 3.00 -4.31 -0.72
N PRO A 229 3.06 -5.53 -0.18
CA PRO A 229 4.05 -5.88 0.83
C PRO A 229 5.44 -5.97 0.19
N SER A 230 6.49 -5.65 0.97
CA SER A 230 7.85 -5.68 0.48
C SER A 230 8.25 -7.06 -0.04
N SER A 231 8.69 -7.09 -1.28
CA SER A 231 9.12 -8.30 -1.97
C SER A 231 10.46 -8.84 -1.47
N ARG A 232 11.23 -8.02 -0.78
CA ARG A 232 12.50 -8.44 -0.18
C ARG A 232 12.34 -9.49 0.90
N PHE A 233 11.20 -9.49 1.58
CA PHE A 233 10.93 -10.45 2.67
C PHE A 233 10.19 -11.68 2.19
N GLY A 234 9.74 -11.73 0.93
CA GLY A 234 9.03 -12.86 0.37
C GLY A 234 7.80 -12.50 -0.45
N THR A 235 6.86 -13.43 -0.50
CA THR A 235 5.62 -13.32 -1.25
C THR A 235 4.46 -12.80 -0.38
N PRO A 236 3.37 -12.27 -0.99
CA PRO A 236 2.16 -11.93 -0.26
C PRO A 236 1.57 -13.10 0.54
N ASP A 237 1.66 -14.33 0.00
CA ASP A 237 1.12 -15.51 0.65
C ASP A 237 1.98 -15.95 1.86
N GLU A 238 3.29 -15.76 1.81
CA GLU A 238 4.17 -15.98 2.97
C GLU A 238 3.89 -14.97 4.09
N LEU A 239 3.58 -13.71 3.78
CA LEU A 239 3.14 -12.75 4.79
C LEU A 239 1.80 -13.16 5.41
N LYS A 240 0.83 -13.61 4.59
CA LYS A 240 -0.44 -14.12 5.10
C LYS A 240 -0.25 -15.35 5.99
N GLN A 241 0.66 -16.25 5.60
CA GLN A 241 1.00 -17.43 6.39
C GLN A 241 1.63 -17.05 7.74
N LEU A 242 2.51 -16.06 7.76
CA LEU A 242 3.09 -15.53 9.01
C LEU A 242 1.99 -15.00 9.93
N ILE A 243 1.05 -14.21 9.39
CA ILE A 243 -0.08 -13.66 10.15
C ILE A 243 -0.98 -14.78 10.68
N ASP A 244 -1.29 -15.78 9.84
CA ASP A 244 -2.14 -16.90 10.20
C ASP A 244 -1.55 -17.73 11.33
N GLU A 245 -0.24 -18.01 11.29
CA GLU A 245 0.45 -18.72 12.34
C GLU A 245 0.59 -17.91 13.63
N ALA A 246 0.76 -16.60 13.53
CA ALA A 246 0.68 -15.73 14.70
C ALA A 246 -0.70 -15.83 15.38
N HIS A 247 -1.77 -15.87 14.59
CA HIS A 247 -3.14 -16.08 15.09
C HIS A 247 -3.31 -17.46 15.75
N ALA A 248 -2.73 -18.53 15.16
CA ALA A 248 -2.71 -19.88 15.75
C ALA A 248 -2.05 -19.90 17.14
N LEU A 249 -1.01 -19.09 17.31
CA LEU A 249 -0.30 -18.94 18.59
C LEU A 249 -0.98 -17.97 19.57
N GLY A 250 -2.14 -17.44 19.22
CA GLY A 250 -2.86 -16.44 20.03
C GLY A 250 -2.27 -15.03 20.00
N ILE A 251 -1.33 -14.76 19.08
CA ILE A 251 -0.66 -13.47 18.90
C ILE A 251 -1.42 -12.63 17.88
N ARG A 252 -1.75 -11.39 18.24
CA ARG A 252 -2.30 -10.38 17.31
C ARG A 252 -1.18 -9.78 16.49
N VAL A 253 -1.43 -9.52 15.21
CA VAL A 253 -0.49 -8.82 14.34
C VAL A 253 -0.96 -7.39 14.14
N ILE A 254 -0.07 -6.45 14.42
CA ILE A 254 -0.24 -5.02 14.18
C ILE A 254 0.68 -4.66 13.01
N MET A 255 0.13 -4.09 11.96
CA MET A 255 0.93 -3.61 10.83
C MET A 255 1.18 -2.11 10.98
N ASP A 256 2.44 -1.71 10.96
CA ASP A 256 2.83 -0.32 10.90
C ASP A 256 2.74 0.15 9.44
N LEU A 257 1.86 1.11 9.18
CA LEU A 257 1.60 1.65 7.84
C LEU A 257 1.99 3.12 7.78
N VAL A 258 2.80 3.46 6.79
CA VAL A 258 3.24 4.84 6.54
C VAL A 258 2.25 5.53 5.61
N HIS A 259 1.62 6.61 6.06
CA HIS A 259 0.67 7.41 5.28
C HIS A 259 1.01 8.90 5.23
N SER A 260 1.99 9.36 6.01
CA SER A 260 2.33 10.78 6.09
C SER A 260 3.19 11.27 4.92
N HIS A 261 3.91 10.36 4.28
CA HIS A 261 4.87 10.67 3.22
C HIS A 261 5.16 9.46 2.34
N ALA A 262 5.77 9.70 1.17
CA ALA A 262 6.25 8.67 0.25
C ALA A 262 7.58 9.08 -0.37
N VAL A 263 8.28 8.14 -1.03
CA VAL A 263 9.44 8.48 -1.85
C VAL A 263 9.03 9.38 -3.02
N ARG A 264 9.93 10.24 -3.45
CA ARG A 264 9.71 11.14 -4.60
C ARG A 264 10.00 10.49 -5.95
N ASN A 265 10.38 9.22 -5.95
CA ASN A 265 10.73 8.49 -7.16
C ASN A 265 9.55 8.51 -8.12
N GLU A 266 9.83 8.74 -9.40
CA GLU A 266 8.80 8.82 -10.43
C GLU A 266 8.46 7.46 -11.03
N VAL A 267 9.46 6.58 -11.13
CA VAL A 267 9.29 5.25 -11.74
C VAL A 267 8.81 4.22 -10.71
N GLU A 268 9.42 4.20 -9.52
CA GLU A 268 9.10 3.26 -8.46
C GLU A 268 7.99 3.76 -7.50
N GLY A 269 7.72 5.06 -7.50
CA GLY A 269 6.79 5.70 -6.57
C GLY A 269 5.72 6.51 -7.24
N LEU A 270 5.12 7.43 -6.49
CA LEU A 270 4.00 8.27 -6.92
C LEU A 270 4.42 9.67 -7.42
N GLY A 271 5.74 9.94 -7.50
CA GLY A 271 6.26 11.23 -7.95
C GLY A 271 5.90 11.48 -9.42
N ASN A 272 5.36 12.67 -9.72
CA ASN A 272 5.01 13.06 -11.10
C ASN A 272 4.17 12.02 -11.86
N TYR A 273 3.25 11.38 -11.16
CA TYR A 273 2.60 10.14 -11.57
C TYR A 273 1.81 10.26 -12.88
N ASP A 274 1.04 11.32 -13.04
CA ASP A 274 0.29 11.68 -14.26
C ASP A 274 0.92 12.83 -15.04
N GLY A 275 2.19 13.14 -14.77
CA GLY A 275 2.89 14.31 -15.31
C GLY A 275 2.71 15.57 -14.45
N THR A 276 1.92 15.52 -13.37
CA THR A 276 1.83 16.60 -12.38
C THR A 276 2.54 16.23 -11.10
N ARG A 277 3.07 17.23 -10.40
CA ARG A 277 3.71 17.02 -9.09
C ARG A 277 2.71 16.99 -7.94
N THR A 278 1.45 17.30 -8.21
CA THR A 278 0.44 17.59 -7.18
C THR A 278 -0.70 16.59 -7.14
N LEU A 279 -0.65 15.52 -7.92
CA LEU A 279 -1.69 14.49 -7.86
C LEU A 279 -1.76 13.83 -6.47
N PHE A 280 -0.63 13.39 -5.95
CA PHE A 280 -0.54 12.73 -4.64
C PHE A 280 0.17 13.58 -3.57
N PHE A 281 0.81 14.69 -3.94
CA PHE A 281 1.63 15.48 -3.03
C PHE A 281 1.16 16.92 -2.93
N HIS A 282 1.34 17.53 -1.78
CA HIS A 282 1.08 18.94 -1.60
C HIS A 282 1.97 19.79 -2.52
N GLY A 283 1.39 20.87 -3.07
CA GLY A 283 2.14 21.90 -3.80
C GLY A 283 2.89 22.85 -2.86
N GLY A 284 3.80 23.66 -3.46
CA GLY A 284 4.52 24.72 -2.77
C GLY A 284 5.55 24.22 -1.75
N GLU A 285 5.74 24.97 -0.66
CA GLU A 285 6.74 24.67 0.37
C GLU A 285 6.48 23.35 1.13
N ARG A 286 5.25 22.86 1.15
CA ARG A 286 4.89 21.59 1.81
C ARG A 286 5.45 20.36 1.12
N VAL A 287 5.83 20.45 -0.16
CA VAL A 287 6.55 19.39 -0.87
C VAL A 287 7.95 19.17 -0.31
N ASN A 288 8.54 20.21 0.27
CA ASN A 288 9.90 20.16 0.80
C ASN A 288 9.86 19.90 2.30
N ILE A 289 9.92 18.63 2.71
CA ILE A 289 10.24 18.29 4.10
C ILE A 289 11.71 18.69 4.31
N ARG A 290 11.92 19.83 4.99
CA ARG A 290 13.25 20.26 5.40
C ARG A 290 13.77 19.26 6.42
N HIS A 291 15.02 18.82 6.29
CA HIS A 291 15.82 17.93 7.14
C HIS A 291 15.83 16.44 6.73
N GLY A 292 16.61 16.14 5.71
CA GLY A 292 17.22 14.80 5.54
C GLY A 292 16.36 13.66 5.02
N ILE A 293 15.05 13.78 5.05
CA ILE A 293 14.12 12.76 4.54
C ILE A 293 13.91 12.99 3.05
N ARG A 294 14.31 12.02 2.22
CA ARG A 294 14.10 12.04 0.76
C ARG A 294 12.67 11.62 0.38
N SER A 295 11.68 12.13 1.08
CA SER A 295 10.25 11.83 0.87
C SER A 295 9.42 13.11 0.82
N ALA A 296 8.25 13.04 0.25
CA ALA A 296 7.31 14.15 0.14
C ALA A 296 6.02 13.84 0.91
N SER A 297 5.42 14.86 1.51
CA SER A 297 4.14 14.74 2.21
C SER A 297 3.01 14.45 1.23
N ILE A 298 2.18 13.47 1.54
CA ILE A 298 1.03 13.04 0.72
C ILE A 298 -0.17 13.94 1.02
N MET A 299 -0.91 14.32 -0.03
CA MET A 299 -2.18 15.01 0.13
C MET A 299 -3.28 14.04 0.58
N GLY A 300 -3.88 14.31 1.75
CA GLY A 300 -5.04 13.58 2.24
C GLY A 300 -6.41 14.08 1.75
N GLU A 301 -6.47 14.94 0.74
CA GLU A 301 -7.70 15.70 0.45
C GLU A 301 -8.23 15.65 -1.00
N THR A 302 -7.69 14.84 -1.88
CA THR A 302 -8.15 14.84 -3.28
C THR A 302 -8.36 13.43 -3.85
N MET A 303 -9.19 12.66 -3.20
CA MET A 303 -9.89 11.52 -3.82
C MET A 303 -11.28 11.44 -3.24
#